data_befd9cad4156cc327d9923b6d5afe3bb
#
_entry.id   befd9cad4156cc327d9923b6d5afe3bb
#
_cell.length_a   1.000
_cell.length_b   1.000
_cell.length_c   1.000
_cell.angle_alpha   90.00
_cell.angle_beta   90.00
_cell.angle_gamma   90.00
#
_symmetry.space_group_name_H-M   'P 1'
#
loop_
_entity.id
_entity.type
_entity.pdbx_description
1 polymer ?
#
loop_
_entity_poly.entity_id
_entity_poly.type
_entity_poly.pdbx_seq_one_letter_code
_entity_poly.pdbx_strand_id
1 'polypeptide(L)'
;MKTKKLPLLLLTTWHLLLVACILPLTADAQSAFDLIERNHSFAAGSYGLYPETDLPKLTPAPDGYEPFYISHYGRHGSRYLNDMKGYIEPYKTLQAADSLGKLTPVGQMALREIRLNIADAEGRWGDLADKGKQQQSRIAHRMLQNFPQVFNDGAFVDARSTIVTRCALSMGTAVLQLVKERPNLEVSMNNSYSDMWYLNHQNKSLRDAAPTRSSQKALTAFIKKYWNSDRVMNLFFNDIAYAREHVDALWFIYYIMKASLIQQNTERSTQPNPLLQLFSSEDLYIFWQVENIWSYIQSGFCELNGAKLPYLQVYLLQKMIDEADSIINSQRHGASLRFGHETVILPLACLMGINGLDLRTSQLEELEQKGWWANTVCPMAGNVQIVFYRKNVEDRNPLIKVLLNEKEATLPLPSDLAPYYQWSDFRDFYLKRIAEGESVLSVKR
;
A
#
# COMPACT_ATOMS: atom_id res chain seq x y z
N MET A 1 34.22 59.23 68.92
CA MET A 1 32.99 59.30 68.15
C MET A 1 32.99 58.14 67.13
N LYS A 2 32.00 57.26 67.20
CA LYS A 2 32.03 55.93 66.57
C LYS A 2 31.51 56.00 65.13
N THR A 3 32.33 55.63 64.17
CA THR A 3 31.93 55.42 62.76
C THR A 3 31.47 54.01 62.57
N LYS A 4 30.20 53.83 62.25
CA LYS A 4 29.55 52.54 61.87
C LYS A 4 29.84 52.21 60.40
N LYS A 5 30.44 51.07 60.14
CA LYS A 5 30.62 50.49 58.83
C LYS A 5 29.33 49.79 58.41
N LEU A 6 28.82 50.08 57.20
CA LEU A 6 27.72 49.41 56.54
C LEU A 6 28.24 48.17 55.79
N PRO A 7 27.59 47.03 55.86
CA PRO A 7 28.02 45.85 55.07
C PRO A 7 27.47 45.88 53.65
N LEU A 8 28.31 45.52 52.72
CA LEU A 8 28.07 45.37 51.29
C LEU A 8 27.14 44.15 51.03
N LEU A 9 25.97 44.39 50.51
CA LEU A 9 25.01 43.34 50.14
C LEU A 9 25.39 42.82 48.73
N LEU A 10 25.85 41.60 48.67
CA LEU A 10 26.04 40.84 47.42
C LEU A 10 24.70 40.44 46.85
N LEU A 11 24.30 41.08 45.76
CA LEU A 11 23.16 40.67 44.93
C LEU A 11 23.62 39.50 44.02
N THR A 12 23.30 38.29 44.40
CA THR A 12 23.37 37.11 43.49
C THR A 12 22.11 37.08 42.62
N THR A 13 22.26 37.48 41.37
CA THR A 13 21.25 37.32 40.35
C THR A 13 21.15 35.86 39.97
N TRP A 14 20.07 35.20 40.38
CA TRP A 14 19.69 33.89 39.88
C TRP A 14 19.12 34.05 38.46
N HIS A 15 19.88 33.58 37.46
CA HIS A 15 19.35 33.39 36.13
C HIS A 15 18.52 32.08 36.13
N LEU A 16 17.22 32.21 36.25
CA LEU A 16 16.27 31.13 35.92
C LEU A 16 16.34 30.91 34.40
N LEU A 17 17.06 29.90 33.98
CA LEU A 17 16.96 29.31 32.65
C LEU A 17 15.60 28.63 32.58
N LEU A 18 14.59 29.30 32.00
CA LEU A 18 13.37 28.69 31.52
C LEU A 18 13.76 27.81 30.30
N VAL A 19 14.01 26.53 30.54
CA VAL A 19 13.99 25.52 29.51
C VAL A 19 12.51 25.34 29.14
N ALA A 20 12.06 26.08 28.13
CA ALA A 20 10.82 25.81 27.48
C ALA A 20 10.97 24.41 26.84
N CYS A 21 10.47 23.37 27.50
CA CYS A 21 10.17 22.11 26.84
C CYS A 21 9.15 22.42 25.75
N ILE A 22 9.63 22.65 24.54
CA ILE A 22 8.81 22.57 23.34
C ILE A 22 8.46 21.08 23.23
N LEU A 23 7.37 20.68 23.90
CA LEU A 23 6.70 19.44 23.55
C LEU A 23 6.33 19.60 22.07
N PRO A 24 6.76 18.69 21.19
CA PRO A 24 6.21 18.70 19.85
C PRO A 24 4.68 18.61 20.03
N LEU A 25 3.95 19.59 19.50
CA LEU A 25 2.54 19.41 19.24
C LEU A 25 2.49 18.16 18.36
N THR A 26 2.15 17.02 18.97
CA THR A 26 1.74 15.86 18.23
C THR A 26 0.50 16.33 17.48
N ALA A 27 0.65 16.62 16.19
CA ALA A 27 -0.51 16.67 15.32
C ALA A 27 -1.26 15.38 15.62
N ASP A 28 -2.51 15.49 16.13
CA ASP A 28 -3.33 14.32 16.39
C ASP A 28 -3.30 13.46 15.14
N ALA A 29 -2.75 12.26 15.26
CA ALA A 29 -2.62 11.37 14.13
C ALA A 29 -4.05 11.08 13.67
N GLN A 30 -4.41 11.60 12.50
CA GLN A 30 -5.75 11.50 11.94
C GLN A 30 -6.14 10.03 11.86
N SER A 31 -7.25 9.64 12.49
CA SER A 31 -7.72 8.24 12.48
C SER A 31 -8.26 7.85 11.10
N ALA A 32 -8.30 6.55 10.82
CA ALA A 32 -8.95 6.06 9.60
C ALA A 32 -10.44 6.42 9.58
N PHE A 33 -11.09 6.47 10.73
CA PHE A 33 -12.47 6.92 10.84
C PHE A 33 -12.66 8.36 10.33
N ASP A 34 -11.81 9.31 10.76
CA ASP A 34 -11.89 10.72 10.32
C ASP A 34 -11.68 10.86 8.81
N LEU A 35 -10.80 10.03 8.23
CA LEU A 35 -10.56 10.00 6.77
C LEU A 35 -11.77 9.44 6.02
N ILE A 36 -12.40 8.39 6.54
CA ILE A 36 -13.61 7.79 5.97
C ILE A 36 -14.80 8.75 6.08
N GLU A 37 -14.95 9.44 7.21
CA GLU A 37 -16.01 10.43 7.40
C GLU A 37 -15.92 11.57 6.38
N ARG A 38 -14.71 12.02 6.06
CA ARG A 38 -14.46 13.02 5.01
C ARG A 38 -14.62 12.48 3.60
N ASN A 39 -14.27 11.22 3.39
CA ASN A 39 -14.34 10.56 2.09
C ASN A 39 -14.57 9.06 2.25
N HIS A 40 -15.79 8.63 2.07
CA HIS A 40 -16.21 7.23 2.14
C HIS A 40 -15.35 6.29 1.27
N SER A 41 -14.82 6.78 0.14
CA SER A 41 -13.97 5.98 -0.74
C SER A 41 -12.65 5.53 -0.09
N PHE A 42 -12.22 6.17 1.01
CA PHE A 42 -11.04 5.74 1.77
C PHE A 42 -11.19 4.33 2.35
N ALA A 43 -12.42 3.90 2.63
CA ALA A 43 -12.72 2.56 3.15
C ALA A 43 -12.39 1.43 2.17
N ALA A 44 -12.03 1.74 0.92
CA ALA A 44 -11.75 0.73 -0.11
C ALA A 44 -10.52 -0.16 0.17
N GLY A 45 -9.76 0.10 1.24
CA GLY A 45 -8.58 -0.69 1.58
C GLY A 45 -7.57 -0.73 0.43
N SER A 46 -7.13 -1.90 0.03
CA SER A 46 -6.23 -2.08 -1.11
C SER A 46 -6.84 -1.71 -2.47
N TYR A 47 -8.15 -1.47 -2.55
CA TYR A 47 -8.81 -0.91 -3.74
C TYR A 47 -8.86 0.62 -3.74
N GLY A 48 -8.25 1.29 -2.77
CA GLY A 48 -8.11 2.74 -2.72
C GLY A 48 -7.33 3.27 -3.93
N LEU A 49 -7.64 4.51 -4.33
CA LEU A 49 -6.92 5.19 -5.40
C LEU A 49 -5.51 5.55 -4.96
N TYR A 50 -4.60 5.63 -5.93
CA TYR A 50 -3.26 6.19 -5.72
C TYR A 50 -3.36 7.64 -5.24
N PRO A 51 -2.59 8.06 -4.22
CA PRO A 51 -2.57 9.45 -3.76
C PRO A 51 -1.83 10.33 -4.78
N GLU A 52 -2.57 10.94 -5.70
CA GLU A 52 -1.99 11.77 -6.77
C GLU A 52 -1.83 13.24 -6.39
N THR A 53 -2.54 13.70 -5.36
CA THR A 53 -2.49 15.06 -4.83
C THR A 53 -1.69 15.08 -3.53
N ASP A 54 -1.17 16.25 -3.17
CA ASP A 54 -0.49 16.50 -1.90
C ASP A 54 0.76 15.62 -1.65
N LEU A 55 1.46 15.29 -2.75
CA LEU A 55 2.77 14.65 -2.62
C LEU A 55 3.78 15.67 -2.05
N PRO A 56 4.44 15.34 -0.93
CA PRO A 56 5.39 16.24 -0.31
C PRO A 56 6.60 16.45 -1.22
N LYS A 57 7.20 17.64 -1.13
CA LYS A 57 8.48 17.90 -1.77
C LYS A 57 9.54 17.01 -1.13
N LEU A 58 10.30 16.31 -1.97
CA LEU A 58 11.38 15.44 -1.51
C LEU A 58 12.55 16.26 -0.96
N THR A 59 13.20 15.76 0.09
CA THR A 59 14.43 16.31 0.63
C THR A 59 15.51 16.35 -0.46
N PRO A 60 16.15 17.50 -0.73
CA PRO A 60 17.22 17.58 -1.73
C PRO A 60 18.36 16.63 -1.44
N ALA A 61 19.07 16.19 -2.50
CA ALA A 61 20.27 15.40 -2.33
C ALA A 61 21.33 16.17 -1.50
N PRO A 62 22.09 15.47 -0.64
CA PRO A 62 23.24 16.09 0.03
C PRO A 62 24.25 16.67 -0.98
N ASP A 63 25.01 17.69 -0.57
CA ASP A 63 25.94 18.39 -1.43
C ASP A 63 26.92 17.42 -2.12
N GLY A 64 27.03 17.56 -3.44
CA GLY A 64 27.89 16.74 -4.28
C GLY A 64 27.33 15.35 -4.64
N TYR A 65 26.13 15.00 -4.19
CA TYR A 65 25.48 13.76 -4.60
C TYR A 65 24.41 14.00 -5.66
N GLU A 66 24.38 13.13 -6.67
CA GLU A 66 23.35 13.15 -7.72
C GLU A 66 22.68 11.77 -7.84
N PRO A 67 21.35 11.72 -8.11
CA PRO A 67 20.68 10.47 -8.36
C PRO A 67 21.17 9.85 -9.68
N PHE A 68 21.45 8.53 -9.67
CA PHE A 68 21.93 7.84 -10.87
C PHE A 68 21.17 6.54 -11.18
N TYR A 69 20.51 5.93 -10.19
CA TYR A 69 19.81 4.67 -10.38
C TYR A 69 18.53 4.62 -9.54
N ILE A 70 17.47 4.01 -10.11
CA ILE A 70 16.22 3.71 -9.42
C ILE A 70 15.93 2.22 -9.51
N SER A 71 15.77 1.55 -8.37
CA SER A 71 15.24 0.20 -8.25
C SER A 71 13.78 0.29 -7.77
N HIS A 72 12.84 -0.11 -8.61
CA HIS A 72 11.40 0.07 -8.39
C HIS A 72 10.67 -1.28 -8.36
N TYR A 73 9.67 -1.40 -7.50
CA TYR A 73 8.60 -2.39 -7.59
C TYR A 73 7.25 -1.71 -7.43
N GLY A 74 6.37 -1.84 -8.44
CA GLY A 74 5.04 -1.25 -8.45
C GLY A 74 3.93 -2.28 -8.63
N ARG A 75 2.78 -1.98 -8.03
CA ARG A 75 1.52 -2.67 -8.29
C ARG A 75 0.93 -2.18 -9.62
N HIS A 76 0.19 -3.05 -10.33
CA HIS A 76 -0.67 -2.61 -11.45
C HIS A 76 -1.60 -1.47 -11.03
N GLY A 77 -2.02 -0.65 -11.98
CA GLY A 77 -2.96 0.46 -11.78
C GLY A 77 -4.39 0.01 -11.44
N SER A 78 -5.29 0.98 -11.31
CA SER A 78 -6.73 0.76 -11.11
C SER A 78 -7.30 -0.23 -12.11
N ARG A 79 -8.21 -1.10 -11.63
CA ARG A 79 -8.75 -2.23 -12.39
C ARG A 79 -10.14 -2.62 -11.91
N TYR A 80 -10.82 -3.42 -12.71
CA TYR A 80 -12.04 -4.12 -12.30
C TYR A 80 -11.77 -5.22 -11.27
N LEU A 81 -12.80 -5.72 -10.59
CA LEU A 81 -12.66 -6.91 -9.73
C LEU A 81 -12.13 -8.11 -10.55
N ASN A 82 -11.36 -8.98 -9.91
CA ASN A 82 -10.72 -10.13 -10.58
C ASN A 82 -11.73 -11.17 -11.08
N ASP A 83 -12.92 -11.22 -10.48
CA ASP A 83 -13.96 -12.18 -10.80
C ASP A 83 -15.36 -11.56 -10.68
N MET A 84 -16.33 -12.25 -11.24
CA MET A 84 -17.73 -11.82 -11.22
C MET A 84 -18.37 -11.89 -9.83
N LYS A 85 -17.85 -12.70 -8.93
CA LYS A 85 -18.51 -13.03 -7.67
C LYS A 85 -18.82 -11.78 -6.84
N GLY A 86 -17.90 -10.81 -6.81
CA GLY A 86 -18.09 -9.55 -6.10
C GLY A 86 -19.28 -8.70 -6.59
N TYR A 87 -19.73 -8.90 -7.82
CA TYR A 87 -20.90 -8.22 -8.38
C TYR A 87 -22.14 -9.13 -8.42
N ILE A 88 -21.96 -10.38 -8.81
CA ILE A 88 -23.06 -11.32 -9.08
C ILE A 88 -23.73 -11.81 -7.80
N GLU A 89 -22.99 -12.01 -6.71
CA GLU A 89 -23.59 -12.50 -5.46
C GLU A 89 -24.58 -11.49 -4.86
N PRO A 90 -24.25 -10.20 -4.66
CA PRO A 90 -25.24 -9.23 -4.18
C PRO A 90 -26.36 -8.99 -5.20
N TYR A 91 -26.07 -9.06 -6.51
CA TYR A 91 -27.12 -8.98 -7.54
C TYR A 91 -28.15 -10.08 -7.42
N LYS A 92 -27.74 -11.36 -7.35
CA LYS A 92 -28.63 -12.51 -7.21
C LYS A 92 -29.48 -12.41 -5.95
N THR A 93 -28.88 -12.01 -4.84
CA THR A 93 -29.59 -11.83 -3.57
C THR A 93 -30.68 -10.77 -3.69
N LEU A 94 -30.35 -9.60 -4.23
CA LEU A 94 -31.33 -8.52 -4.44
C LEU A 94 -32.39 -8.91 -5.47
N GLN A 95 -32.03 -9.56 -6.58
CA GLN A 95 -32.96 -9.99 -7.61
C GLN A 95 -34.00 -11.02 -7.09
N ALA A 96 -33.53 -11.98 -6.28
CA ALA A 96 -34.42 -12.96 -5.65
C ALA A 96 -35.44 -12.28 -4.71
N ALA A 97 -34.97 -11.35 -3.88
CA ALA A 97 -35.82 -10.59 -2.98
C ALA A 97 -36.80 -9.67 -3.72
N ASP A 98 -36.37 -9.05 -4.82
CA ASP A 98 -37.21 -8.17 -5.65
C ASP A 98 -38.38 -8.96 -6.26
N SER A 99 -38.12 -10.17 -6.79
CA SER A 99 -39.16 -11.04 -7.37
C SER A 99 -40.28 -11.44 -6.38
N LEU A 100 -39.97 -11.36 -5.08
CA LEU A 100 -40.90 -11.65 -3.97
C LEU A 100 -41.49 -10.37 -3.33
N GLY A 101 -41.17 -9.18 -3.86
CA GLY A 101 -41.57 -7.91 -3.27
C GLY A 101 -40.96 -7.64 -1.88
N LYS A 102 -39.77 -8.21 -1.60
CA LYS A 102 -39.08 -8.11 -0.28
C LYS A 102 -38.04 -7.02 -0.21
N LEU A 103 -37.90 -6.19 -1.25
CA LEU A 103 -37.00 -5.05 -1.24
C LEU A 103 -37.66 -3.76 -0.79
N THR A 104 -36.91 -2.92 -0.06
CA THR A 104 -37.24 -1.51 0.13
C THR A 104 -37.02 -0.74 -1.18
N PRO A 105 -37.47 0.52 -1.30
CA PRO A 105 -37.09 1.40 -2.41
C PRO A 105 -35.56 1.56 -2.55
N VAL A 106 -34.83 1.56 -1.42
CA VAL A 106 -33.35 1.57 -1.38
C VAL A 106 -32.78 0.29 -1.94
N GLY A 107 -33.35 -0.88 -1.58
CA GLY A 107 -32.95 -2.18 -2.13
C GLY A 107 -33.15 -2.26 -3.65
N GLN A 108 -34.26 -1.71 -4.16
CA GLN A 108 -34.51 -1.63 -5.61
C GLN A 108 -33.52 -0.69 -6.31
N MET A 109 -33.15 0.43 -5.69
CA MET A 109 -32.11 1.31 -6.21
C MET A 109 -30.75 0.58 -6.23
N ALA A 110 -30.40 -0.14 -5.17
CA ALA A 110 -29.17 -0.93 -5.11
C ALA A 110 -29.11 -2.02 -6.19
N LEU A 111 -30.22 -2.71 -6.45
CA LEU A 111 -30.32 -3.70 -7.54
C LEU A 111 -30.02 -3.06 -8.91
N ARG A 112 -30.54 -1.85 -9.17
CA ARG A 112 -30.24 -1.11 -10.41
C ARG A 112 -28.76 -0.73 -10.53
N GLU A 113 -28.17 -0.21 -9.45
CA GLU A 113 -26.78 0.21 -9.45
C GLU A 113 -25.81 -0.97 -9.62
N ILE A 114 -26.06 -2.11 -8.95
CA ILE A 114 -25.26 -3.32 -9.15
C ILE A 114 -25.38 -3.82 -10.58
N ARG A 115 -26.56 -3.75 -11.20
CA ARG A 115 -26.74 -4.11 -12.62
C ARG A 115 -25.90 -3.21 -13.55
N LEU A 116 -25.81 -1.91 -13.27
CA LEU A 116 -24.95 -0.99 -14.02
C LEU A 116 -23.46 -1.31 -13.82
N ASN A 117 -23.05 -1.67 -12.61
CA ASN A 117 -21.67 -2.10 -12.33
C ASN A 117 -21.33 -3.41 -13.05
N ILE A 118 -22.28 -4.36 -13.16
CA ILE A 118 -22.11 -5.60 -13.92
C ILE A 118 -21.92 -5.29 -15.41
N ALA A 119 -22.78 -4.42 -15.97
CA ALA A 119 -22.71 -4.06 -17.38
C ALA A 119 -21.38 -3.35 -17.74
N ASP A 120 -20.87 -2.47 -16.84
CA ASP A 120 -19.56 -1.83 -17.00
C ASP A 120 -18.39 -2.83 -16.94
N ALA A 121 -18.53 -3.87 -16.10
CA ALA A 121 -17.48 -4.87 -15.86
C ALA A 121 -17.57 -6.10 -16.77
N GLU A 122 -18.61 -6.23 -17.61
CA GLU A 122 -18.81 -7.42 -18.44
C GLU A 122 -17.65 -7.63 -19.41
N GLY A 123 -17.06 -8.84 -19.37
CA GLY A 123 -15.88 -9.19 -20.17
C GLY A 123 -14.57 -8.53 -19.74
N ARG A 124 -14.57 -7.75 -18.63
CA ARG A 124 -13.41 -6.96 -18.16
C ARG A 124 -12.90 -7.39 -16.78
N TRP A 125 -13.10 -8.65 -16.41
CA TRP A 125 -12.68 -9.15 -15.10
C TRP A 125 -11.16 -9.08 -14.90
N GLY A 126 -10.75 -8.26 -13.93
CA GLY A 126 -9.34 -8.04 -13.64
C GLY A 126 -8.59 -7.17 -14.63
N ASP A 127 -9.26 -6.62 -15.64
CA ASP A 127 -8.66 -5.73 -16.64
C ASP A 127 -8.22 -4.40 -16.02
N LEU A 128 -7.09 -3.90 -16.52
CA LEU A 128 -6.63 -2.55 -16.20
C LEU A 128 -7.60 -1.52 -16.76
N ALA A 129 -8.13 -0.66 -15.89
CA ALA A 129 -8.99 0.46 -16.29
C ALA A 129 -8.16 1.61 -16.89
N ASP A 130 -8.81 2.53 -17.62
CA ASP A 130 -8.12 3.72 -18.15
C ASP A 130 -7.53 4.59 -17.03
N LYS A 131 -8.20 4.69 -15.90
CA LYS A 131 -7.64 5.32 -14.70
C LYS A 131 -6.32 4.68 -14.27
N GLY A 132 -6.21 3.35 -14.33
CA GLY A 132 -4.99 2.62 -14.01
C GLY A 132 -3.83 2.93 -14.95
N LYS A 133 -4.11 3.09 -16.25
CA LYS A 133 -3.13 3.56 -17.23
C LYS A 133 -2.67 4.98 -16.91
N GLN A 134 -3.61 5.88 -16.61
CA GLN A 134 -3.30 7.27 -16.24
C GLN A 134 -2.41 7.34 -14.98
N GLN A 135 -2.69 6.53 -13.95
CA GLN A 135 -1.87 6.44 -12.74
C GLN A 135 -0.42 6.06 -13.07
N GLN A 136 -0.21 5.02 -13.87
CA GLN A 136 1.14 4.56 -14.25
C GLN A 136 1.89 5.61 -15.09
N SER A 137 1.20 6.26 -16.02
CA SER A 137 1.77 7.36 -16.81
C SER A 137 2.21 8.53 -15.92
N ARG A 138 1.36 8.96 -14.96
CA ARG A 138 1.67 10.06 -14.05
C ARG A 138 2.81 9.74 -13.10
N ILE A 139 2.87 8.51 -12.55
CA ILE A 139 3.98 8.06 -11.69
C ILE A 139 5.29 8.10 -12.48
N ALA A 140 5.32 7.58 -13.71
CA ALA A 140 6.50 7.61 -14.58
C ALA A 140 6.93 9.05 -14.90
N HIS A 141 5.98 9.94 -15.20
CA HIS A 141 6.23 11.35 -15.41
C HIS A 141 6.88 12.03 -14.20
N ARG A 142 6.30 11.84 -12.99
CA ARG A 142 6.86 12.42 -11.75
C ARG A 142 8.21 11.81 -11.38
N MET A 143 8.43 10.51 -11.63
CA MET A 143 9.73 9.88 -11.45
C MET A 143 10.81 10.58 -12.28
N LEU A 144 10.50 10.88 -13.54
CA LEU A 144 11.39 11.62 -14.42
C LEU A 144 11.59 13.07 -13.98
N GLN A 145 10.55 13.74 -13.47
CA GLN A 145 10.65 15.11 -12.98
C GLN A 145 11.49 15.20 -11.69
N ASN A 146 11.34 14.23 -10.78
CA ASN A 146 12.03 14.22 -9.50
C ASN A 146 13.50 13.78 -9.63
N PHE A 147 13.82 12.97 -10.64
CA PHE A 147 15.14 12.34 -10.81
C PHE A 147 15.61 12.42 -12.27
N PRO A 148 15.67 13.61 -12.89
CA PRO A 148 15.98 13.74 -14.30
C PRO A 148 17.36 13.20 -14.68
N GLN A 149 18.34 13.23 -13.76
CA GLN A 149 19.71 12.74 -13.98
C GLN A 149 19.73 11.22 -14.21
N VAL A 150 18.81 10.46 -13.60
CA VAL A 150 18.67 9.01 -13.81
C VAL A 150 18.32 8.68 -15.27
N PHE A 151 17.63 9.59 -15.96
CA PHE A 151 17.09 9.42 -17.31
C PHE A 151 17.77 10.31 -18.35
N ASN A 152 19.03 10.69 -18.12
CA ASN A 152 19.85 11.38 -19.10
C ASN A 152 20.17 10.47 -20.31
N ASP A 153 20.73 11.05 -21.38
CA ASP A 153 21.06 10.30 -22.60
C ASP A 153 21.93 9.07 -22.31
N GLY A 154 21.58 7.95 -22.93
CA GLY A 154 22.21 6.65 -22.71
C GLY A 154 21.80 5.94 -21.41
N ALA A 155 20.80 6.46 -20.68
CA ALA A 155 20.25 5.76 -19.53
C ALA A 155 19.51 4.49 -19.95
N PHE A 156 19.71 3.40 -19.21
CA PHE A 156 18.93 2.19 -19.42
C PHE A 156 17.61 2.22 -18.65
N VAL A 157 16.60 1.58 -19.22
CA VAL A 157 15.34 1.23 -18.52
C VAL A 157 15.10 -0.26 -18.73
N ASP A 158 15.38 -1.08 -17.71
CA ASP A 158 15.03 -2.50 -17.71
C ASP A 158 13.67 -2.67 -17.00
N ALA A 159 12.62 -2.87 -17.80
CA ALA A 159 11.25 -2.98 -17.30
C ALA A 159 10.77 -4.43 -17.36
N ARG A 160 10.28 -4.94 -16.25
CA ARG A 160 9.79 -6.31 -16.11
C ARG A 160 8.42 -6.35 -15.45
N SER A 161 7.55 -7.24 -15.91
CA SER A 161 6.25 -7.45 -15.28
C SER A 161 5.96 -8.92 -15.05
N THR A 162 5.06 -9.20 -14.11
CA THR A 162 4.44 -10.52 -14.04
C THR A 162 3.70 -10.82 -15.34
N ILE A 163 3.46 -12.09 -15.65
CA ILE A 163 2.75 -12.53 -16.86
C ILE A 163 1.28 -12.10 -16.93
N VAL A 164 0.76 -11.45 -15.90
CA VAL A 164 -0.64 -11.02 -15.83
C VAL A 164 -0.83 -9.76 -16.69
N THR A 165 -1.79 -9.79 -17.60
CA THR A 165 -2.05 -8.75 -18.61
C THR A 165 -2.07 -7.33 -18.04
N ARG A 166 -2.79 -7.10 -16.92
CA ARG A 166 -2.82 -5.75 -16.30
C ARG A 166 -1.47 -5.25 -15.82
N CYS A 167 -0.56 -6.16 -15.42
CA CYS A 167 0.80 -5.78 -15.02
C CYS A 167 1.65 -5.43 -16.25
N ALA A 168 1.54 -6.20 -17.32
CA ALA A 168 2.21 -5.92 -18.59
C ALA A 168 1.73 -4.58 -19.20
N LEU A 169 0.42 -4.30 -19.17
CA LEU A 169 -0.13 -3.02 -19.62
C LEU A 169 0.30 -1.85 -18.72
N SER A 170 0.38 -2.05 -17.40
CA SER A 170 0.91 -1.04 -16.47
C SER A 170 2.36 -0.71 -16.76
N MET A 171 3.19 -1.74 -16.97
CA MET A 171 4.58 -1.60 -17.39
C MET A 171 4.69 -0.84 -18.71
N GLY A 172 3.96 -1.27 -19.75
CA GLY A 172 3.97 -0.65 -21.07
C GLY A 172 3.58 0.83 -21.00
N THR A 173 2.56 1.16 -20.21
CA THR A 173 2.11 2.56 -20.05
C THR A 173 3.18 3.43 -19.38
N ALA A 174 3.83 2.94 -18.33
CA ALA A 174 4.91 3.68 -17.66
C ALA A 174 6.10 3.90 -18.61
N VAL A 175 6.53 2.85 -19.31
CA VAL A 175 7.65 2.93 -20.26
C VAL A 175 7.33 3.87 -21.44
N LEU A 176 6.14 3.79 -22.00
CA LEU A 176 5.70 4.70 -23.06
C LEU A 176 5.76 6.17 -22.63
N GLN A 177 5.41 6.46 -21.37
CA GLN A 177 5.52 7.82 -20.85
C GLN A 177 6.98 8.28 -20.74
N LEU A 178 7.89 7.42 -20.25
CA LEU A 178 9.31 7.73 -20.15
C LEU A 178 9.91 7.98 -21.54
N VAL A 179 9.66 7.10 -22.51
CA VAL A 179 10.17 7.23 -23.90
C VAL A 179 9.61 8.47 -24.59
N LYS A 180 8.34 8.81 -24.36
CA LYS A 180 7.74 10.03 -24.90
C LYS A 180 8.49 11.29 -24.46
N GLU A 181 8.99 11.34 -23.23
CA GLU A 181 9.71 12.49 -22.67
C GLU A 181 11.22 12.40 -22.84
N ARG A 182 11.77 11.19 -22.97
CA ARG A 182 13.19 10.87 -23.15
C ARG A 182 13.37 9.82 -24.24
N PRO A 183 13.37 10.23 -25.53
CA PRO A 183 13.41 9.27 -26.66
C PRO A 183 14.73 8.49 -26.79
N ASN A 184 15.81 8.96 -26.15
CA ASN A 184 17.14 8.36 -26.23
C ASN A 184 17.41 7.31 -25.14
N LEU A 185 16.38 6.86 -24.39
CA LEU A 185 16.54 5.80 -23.41
C LEU A 185 16.81 4.44 -24.06
N GLU A 186 17.74 3.67 -23.48
CA GLU A 186 17.98 2.27 -23.85
C GLU A 186 16.96 1.36 -23.15
N VAL A 187 15.82 1.10 -23.77
CA VAL A 187 14.71 0.36 -23.16
C VAL A 187 14.78 -1.12 -23.46
N SER A 188 14.71 -1.93 -22.40
CA SER A 188 14.43 -3.37 -22.45
C SER A 188 13.13 -3.66 -21.69
N MET A 189 12.21 -4.39 -22.34
CA MET A 189 10.94 -4.79 -21.71
C MET A 189 10.82 -6.31 -21.75
N ASN A 190 10.46 -6.91 -20.60
CA ASN A 190 10.22 -8.35 -20.53
C ASN A 190 8.98 -8.68 -19.69
N ASN A 191 8.19 -9.64 -20.18
CA ASN A 191 7.05 -10.25 -19.52
C ASN A 191 7.21 -11.78 -19.64
N SER A 192 8.03 -12.37 -18.78
CA SER A 192 8.43 -13.77 -18.89
C SER A 192 8.07 -14.57 -17.66
N TYR A 193 7.69 -15.84 -17.90
CA TYR A 193 7.51 -16.81 -16.83
C TYR A 193 8.81 -17.06 -16.05
N SER A 194 9.97 -16.90 -16.71
CA SER A 194 11.28 -17.04 -16.10
C SER A 194 11.58 -16.05 -14.98
N ASP A 195 10.87 -14.91 -14.95
CA ASP A 195 11.04 -13.88 -13.91
C ASP A 195 10.05 -14.02 -12.73
N MET A 196 9.07 -14.93 -12.84
CA MET A 196 8.02 -15.09 -11.84
C MET A 196 8.53 -15.55 -10.49
N TRP A 197 9.67 -16.24 -10.42
CA TRP A 197 10.24 -16.76 -9.18
C TRP A 197 10.61 -15.66 -8.17
N TYR A 198 10.91 -14.43 -8.64
CA TYR A 198 11.18 -13.28 -7.79
C TYR A 198 10.09 -12.19 -7.91
N LEU A 199 9.55 -11.94 -9.12
CA LEU A 199 8.53 -10.90 -9.33
C LEU A 199 7.21 -11.19 -8.61
N ASN A 200 6.86 -12.47 -8.43
CA ASN A 200 5.63 -12.89 -7.79
C ASN A 200 5.81 -14.26 -7.12
N HIS A 201 6.84 -14.38 -6.29
CA HIS A 201 7.06 -15.63 -5.56
C HIS A 201 5.86 -15.93 -4.66
N GLN A 202 5.19 -17.03 -4.94
CA GLN A 202 4.02 -17.50 -4.23
C GLN A 202 4.26 -18.92 -3.72
N ASN A 203 4.70 -19.07 -2.49
CA ASN A 203 4.62 -20.36 -1.84
C ASN A 203 3.16 -20.64 -1.50
N LYS A 204 2.45 -21.32 -2.42
CA LYS A 204 1.01 -21.55 -2.30
C LYS A 204 0.66 -22.27 -0.99
N SER A 205 1.42 -23.27 -0.60
CA SER A 205 1.19 -24.02 0.66
C SER A 205 1.25 -23.10 1.88
N LEU A 206 2.25 -22.21 1.93
CA LEU A 206 2.40 -21.29 3.04
C LEU A 206 1.28 -20.24 3.05
N ARG A 207 0.90 -19.72 1.88
CA ARG A 207 -0.19 -18.75 1.77
C ARG A 207 -1.56 -19.34 2.10
N ASP A 208 -1.85 -20.53 1.63
CA ASP A 208 -3.10 -21.23 1.92
C ASP A 208 -3.22 -21.58 3.42
N ALA A 209 -2.08 -21.83 4.09
CA ALA A 209 -2.01 -22.09 5.52
C ALA A 209 -1.97 -20.81 6.39
N ALA A 210 -1.80 -19.64 5.77
CA ALA A 210 -1.65 -18.38 6.52
C ALA A 210 -2.88 -18.00 7.37
N PRO A 211 -4.13 -18.13 6.86
CA PRO A 211 -5.29 -17.97 7.72
C PRO A 211 -5.45 -19.19 8.64
N THR A 212 -4.57 -19.29 9.64
CA THR A 212 -4.63 -20.34 10.66
C THR A 212 -5.95 -20.31 11.41
N ARG A 213 -6.28 -21.41 12.10
CA ARG A 213 -7.47 -21.47 12.97
C ARG A 213 -7.50 -20.34 14.00
N SER A 214 -6.33 -19.97 14.54
CA SER A 214 -6.21 -18.89 15.52
C SER A 214 -6.51 -17.52 14.91
N SER A 215 -5.93 -17.20 13.75
CA SER A 215 -6.15 -15.91 13.08
C SER A 215 -7.58 -15.79 12.54
N GLN A 216 -8.16 -16.87 12.02
CA GLN A 216 -9.58 -16.91 11.61
C GLN A 216 -10.53 -16.70 12.78
N LYS A 217 -10.24 -17.34 13.93
CA LYS A 217 -11.04 -17.16 15.16
C LYS A 217 -10.99 -15.71 15.65
N ALA A 218 -9.81 -15.08 15.63
CA ALA A 218 -9.64 -13.69 16.04
C ALA A 218 -10.41 -12.73 15.10
N LEU A 219 -10.28 -12.89 13.78
CA LEU A 219 -11.04 -12.09 12.80
C LEU A 219 -12.55 -12.29 12.96
N THR A 220 -13.01 -13.54 13.13
CA THR A 220 -14.43 -13.83 13.33
C THR A 220 -14.96 -13.20 14.62
N ALA A 221 -14.17 -13.22 15.69
CA ALA A 221 -14.54 -12.58 16.95
C ALA A 221 -14.67 -11.05 16.79
N PHE A 222 -13.74 -10.43 16.06
CA PHE A 222 -13.80 -9.01 15.70
C PHE A 222 -15.10 -8.69 14.95
N ILE A 223 -15.38 -9.42 13.88
CA ILE A 223 -16.58 -9.21 13.05
C ILE A 223 -17.84 -9.34 13.90
N LYS A 224 -17.96 -10.39 14.73
CA LYS A 224 -19.12 -10.59 15.60
C LYS A 224 -19.31 -9.49 16.64
N LYS A 225 -18.21 -8.89 17.12
CA LYS A 225 -18.23 -7.84 18.13
C LYS A 225 -18.69 -6.49 17.58
N TYR A 226 -18.27 -6.13 16.36
CA TYR A 226 -18.41 -4.79 15.83
C TYR A 226 -19.39 -4.67 14.66
N TRP A 227 -19.66 -5.74 13.92
CA TRP A 227 -20.47 -5.69 12.71
C TRP A 227 -21.96 -5.77 13.00
N ASN A 228 -22.68 -4.65 12.84
CA ASN A 228 -24.13 -4.61 12.98
C ASN A 228 -24.84 -4.88 11.65
N SER A 229 -25.01 -6.18 11.34
CA SER A 229 -25.66 -6.60 10.09
C SER A 229 -27.12 -6.20 9.99
N ASP A 230 -27.90 -6.22 11.09
CA ASP A 230 -29.33 -5.93 11.06
C ASP A 230 -29.61 -4.50 10.58
N ARG A 231 -28.79 -3.53 10.98
CA ARG A 231 -28.94 -2.14 10.52
C ARG A 231 -28.81 -2.05 9.00
N VAL A 232 -27.77 -2.65 8.42
CA VAL A 232 -27.52 -2.63 6.98
C VAL A 232 -28.57 -3.44 6.21
N MET A 233 -28.96 -4.62 6.74
CA MET A 233 -30.00 -5.45 6.11
C MET A 233 -31.34 -4.74 6.01
N ASN A 234 -31.74 -3.96 7.04
CA ASN A 234 -32.96 -3.16 7.05
C ASN A 234 -32.97 -2.02 6.01
N LEU A 235 -31.81 -1.60 5.47
CA LEU A 235 -31.78 -0.66 4.35
C LEU A 235 -32.30 -1.29 3.06
N PHE A 236 -32.04 -2.56 2.82
CA PHE A 236 -32.31 -3.24 1.57
C PHE A 236 -33.60 -4.07 1.57
N PHE A 237 -33.98 -4.65 2.73
CA PHE A 237 -35.08 -5.60 2.84
C PHE A 237 -36.21 -5.01 3.69
N ASN A 238 -37.45 -5.09 3.18
CA ASN A 238 -38.66 -4.66 3.91
C ASN A 238 -39.23 -5.76 4.81
N ASP A 239 -38.70 -6.98 4.72
CA ASP A 239 -39.03 -8.15 5.53
C ASP A 239 -37.75 -8.74 6.10
N ILE A 240 -37.46 -8.39 7.37
CA ILE A 240 -36.21 -8.82 8.03
C ILE A 240 -36.25 -10.32 8.38
N ALA A 241 -37.44 -10.92 8.57
CA ALA A 241 -37.56 -12.36 8.82
C ALA A 241 -37.15 -13.13 7.56
N TYR A 242 -37.65 -12.72 6.39
CA TYR A 242 -37.20 -13.25 5.10
C TYR A 242 -35.69 -13.11 4.94
N ALA A 243 -35.15 -11.92 5.22
CA ALA A 243 -33.72 -11.66 5.04
C ALA A 243 -32.86 -12.56 5.95
N ARG A 244 -33.25 -12.77 7.22
CA ARG A 244 -32.52 -13.65 8.14
C ARG A 244 -32.57 -15.13 7.75
N GLU A 245 -33.65 -15.57 7.08
CA GLU A 245 -33.80 -16.96 6.65
C GLU A 245 -33.07 -17.27 5.34
N HIS A 246 -33.03 -16.28 4.40
CA HIS A 246 -32.61 -16.54 3.01
C HIS A 246 -31.32 -15.84 2.61
N VAL A 247 -30.78 -14.93 3.42
CA VAL A 247 -29.58 -14.13 3.09
C VAL A 247 -28.47 -14.34 4.11
N ASP A 248 -27.30 -14.75 3.64
CA ASP A 248 -26.08 -14.63 4.45
C ASP A 248 -25.71 -13.15 4.56
N ALA A 249 -26.13 -12.53 5.66
CA ALA A 249 -25.99 -11.10 5.87
C ALA A 249 -24.53 -10.62 5.78
N LEU A 250 -23.59 -11.41 6.33
CA LEU A 250 -22.18 -11.04 6.35
C LEU A 250 -21.60 -10.96 4.93
N TRP A 251 -21.81 -12.01 4.12
CA TRP A 251 -21.32 -12.05 2.74
C TRP A 251 -22.05 -11.07 1.83
N PHE A 252 -23.36 -10.89 2.01
CA PHE A 252 -24.12 -9.89 1.26
C PHE A 252 -23.58 -8.47 1.50
N ILE A 253 -23.42 -8.08 2.76
CA ILE A 253 -22.92 -6.75 3.12
C ILE A 253 -21.47 -6.57 2.62
N TYR A 254 -20.63 -7.58 2.78
CA TYR A 254 -19.24 -7.54 2.31
C TYR A 254 -19.18 -7.30 0.79
N TYR A 255 -19.94 -8.06 0.00
CA TYR A 255 -19.88 -7.93 -1.46
C TYR A 255 -20.53 -6.65 -1.97
N ILE A 256 -21.63 -6.18 -1.36
CA ILE A 256 -22.28 -4.96 -1.81
C ILE A 256 -21.43 -3.72 -1.49
N MET A 257 -20.75 -3.69 -0.35
CA MET A 257 -19.76 -2.65 -0.02
C MET A 257 -18.58 -2.69 -0.99
N LYS A 258 -18.04 -3.87 -1.25
CA LYS A 258 -16.93 -4.05 -2.19
C LYS A 258 -17.31 -3.61 -3.61
N ALA A 259 -18.51 -3.95 -4.08
CA ALA A 259 -19.02 -3.53 -5.38
C ALA A 259 -19.25 -2.00 -5.46
N SER A 260 -19.62 -1.37 -4.35
CA SER A 260 -19.73 0.09 -4.29
C SER A 260 -18.37 0.78 -4.29
N LEU A 261 -17.41 0.27 -3.51
CA LEU A 261 -16.08 0.86 -3.35
C LEU A 261 -15.20 0.71 -4.60
N ILE A 262 -15.37 -0.38 -5.39
CA ILE A 262 -14.57 -0.59 -6.61
C ILE A 262 -14.93 0.39 -7.72
N GLN A 263 -16.12 0.98 -7.75
CA GLN A 263 -16.56 1.90 -8.81
C GLN A 263 -15.57 3.05 -9.03
N GLN A 264 -14.91 3.54 -7.98
CA GLN A 264 -13.88 4.59 -8.11
C GLN A 264 -12.72 4.22 -9.04
N ASN A 265 -12.53 2.92 -9.30
CA ASN A 265 -11.43 2.37 -10.12
C ASN A 265 -11.84 2.04 -11.57
N THR A 266 -13.13 2.06 -11.89
CA THR A 266 -13.68 1.65 -13.18
C THR A 266 -14.01 2.85 -14.06
N GLU A 267 -14.54 2.61 -15.27
CA GLU A 267 -14.95 3.68 -16.17
C GLU A 267 -16.16 4.46 -15.63
N ARG A 268 -16.91 3.87 -14.68
CA ARG A 268 -17.97 4.56 -13.94
C ARG A 268 -17.45 5.50 -12.83
N SER A 269 -16.15 5.65 -12.67
CA SER A 269 -15.54 6.46 -11.59
C SER A 269 -15.92 7.94 -11.60
N THR A 270 -16.34 8.47 -12.75
CA THR A 270 -16.82 9.85 -12.91
C THR A 270 -18.33 10.01 -12.71
N GLN A 271 -19.06 8.90 -12.55
CA GLN A 271 -20.50 8.90 -12.32
C GLN A 271 -20.82 8.93 -10.83
N PRO A 272 -22.02 9.41 -10.43
CA PRO A 272 -22.47 9.29 -9.06
C PRO A 272 -22.41 7.84 -8.56
N ASN A 273 -22.12 7.68 -7.27
CA ASN A 273 -22.10 6.37 -6.63
C ASN A 273 -23.12 6.36 -5.47
N PRO A 274 -24.42 6.30 -5.78
CA PRO A 274 -25.47 6.33 -4.75
C PRO A 274 -25.40 5.10 -3.85
N LEU A 275 -24.87 3.98 -4.33
CA LEU A 275 -24.70 2.77 -3.53
C LEU A 275 -23.73 2.99 -2.36
N LEU A 276 -22.62 3.70 -2.57
CA LEU A 276 -21.65 4.01 -1.51
C LEU A 276 -22.25 4.96 -0.46
N GLN A 277 -23.15 5.84 -0.85
CA GLN A 277 -23.79 6.82 0.05
C GLN A 277 -24.83 6.18 1.01
N LEU A 278 -25.20 4.91 0.81
CA LEU A 278 -26.10 4.18 1.71
C LEU A 278 -25.43 3.80 3.04
N PHE A 279 -24.13 3.69 3.05
CA PHE A 279 -23.37 3.23 4.21
C PHE A 279 -22.93 4.42 5.07
N SER A 280 -23.08 4.28 6.38
CA SER A 280 -22.53 5.26 7.32
C SER A 280 -21.01 5.16 7.42
N SER A 281 -20.38 6.19 7.96
CA SER A 281 -18.94 6.18 8.23
C SER A 281 -18.54 5.03 9.16
N GLU A 282 -19.40 4.69 10.12
CA GLU A 282 -19.17 3.56 11.05
C GLU A 282 -19.20 2.22 10.31
N ASP A 283 -20.15 2.00 9.37
CA ASP A 283 -20.19 0.76 8.59
C ASP A 283 -18.94 0.60 7.74
N LEU A 284 -18.55 1.68 7.08
CA LEU A 284 -17.38 1.70 6.21
C LEU A 284 -16.08 1.57 7.00
N TYR A 285 -16.03 2.14 8.20
CA TYR A 285 -14.88 2.00 9.08
C TYR A 285 -14.69 0.55 9.55
N ILE A 286 -15.79 -0.12 9.96
CA ILE A 286 -15.70 -1.54 10.33
C ILE A 286 -15.29 -2.40 9.11
N PHE A 287 -15.82 -2.11 7.92
CA PHE A 287 -15.41 -2.78 6.70
C PHE A 287 -13.91 -2.58 6.44
N TRP A 288 -13.41 -1.34 6.56
CA TRP A 288 -11.99 -1.02 6.42
C TRP A 288 -11.12 -1.77 7.44
N GLN A 289 -11.55 -1.84 8.71
CA GLN A 289 -10.81 -2.58 9.73
C GLN A 289 -10.74 -4.08 9.43
N VAL A 290 -11.83 -4.68 8.95
CA VAL A 290 -11.86 -6.10 8.54
C VAL A 290 -10.89 -6.35 7.39
N GLU A 291 -10.88 -5.49 6.35
CA GLU A 291 -9.94 -5.58 5.23
C GLU A 291 -8.48 -5.37 5.69
N ASN A 292 -8.24 -4.45 6.62
CA ASN A 292 -6.91 -4.19 7.17
C ASN A 292 -6.38 -5.37 7.99
N ILE A 293 -7.20 -5.93 8.88
CA ILE A 293 -6.88 -7.13 9.64
C ILE A 293 -6.61 -8.32 8.71
N TRP A 294 -7.46 -8.53 7.72
CA TRP A 294 -7.25 -9.59 6.72
C TRP A 294 -5.94 -9.40 5.96
N SER A 295 -5.63 -8.17 5.53
CA SER A 295 -4.37 -7.85 4.86
C SER A 295 -3.16 -8.13 5.75
N TYR A 296 -3.24 -7.83 7.05
CA TYR A 296 -2.18 -8.15 8.02
C TYR A 296 -1.98 -9.65 8.18
N ILE A 297 -3.06 -10.42 8.31
CA ILE A 297 -3.01 -11.88 8.39
C ILE A 297 -2.35 -12.47 7.12
N GLN A 298 -2.62 -11.91 5.94
CA GLN A 298 -2.13 -12.41 4.64
C GLN A 298 -0.74 -11.92 4.25
N SER A 299 -0.24 -10.84 4.85
CA SER A 299 0.96 -10.16 4.34
C SER A 299 1.91 -9.64 5.42
N GLY A 300 1.44 -9.45 6.65
CA GLY A 300 2.24 -8.94 7.77
C GLY A 300 2.93 -10.04 8.57
N PHE A 301 3.74 -9.61 9.53
CA PHE A 301 4.34 -10.51 10.54
C PHE A 301 3.33 -10.90 11.62
N CYS A 302 2.18 -11.41 11.23
CA CYS A 302 1.11 -11.83 12.15
C CYS A 302 1.55 -13.01 13.00
N GLU A 303 1.64 -12.82 14.32
CA GLU A 303 2.08 -13.88 15.26
C GLU A 303 1.10 -15.06 15.32
N LEU A 304 -0.20 -14.81 15.08
CA LEU A 304 -1.22 -15.88 15.09
C LEU A 304 -1.04 -16.90 13.96
N ASN A 305 -0.24 -16.59 12.93
CA ASN A 305 0.09 -17.51 11.83
C ASN A 305 1.60 -17.80 11.70
N GLY A 306 2.37 -17.47 12.73
CA GLY A 306 3.80 -17.74 12.82
C GLY A 306 4.68 -16.70 12.18
N ALA A 307 4.16 -15.52 11.83
CA ALA A 307 4.90 -14.35 11.36
C ALA A 307 5.87 -14.62 10.20
N LYS A 308 5.43 -15.37 9.16
CA LYS A 308 6.33 -15.86 8.09
C LYS A 308 6.11 -15.21 6.72
N LEU A 309 4.94 -14.63 6.48
CA LEU A 309 4.52 -14.24 5.13
C LEU A 309 5.39 -13.17 4.47
N PRO A 310 5.91 -12.16 5.19
CA PRO A 310 6.82 -11.21 4.58
C PRO A 310 8.09 -11.84 4.00
N TYR A 311 8.57 -12.94 4.58
CA TYR A 311 9.73 -13.66 4.07
C TYR A 311 9.55 -14.29 2.67
N LEU A 312 8.31 -14.37 2.16
CA LEU A 312 8.08 -14.77 0.77
C LEU A 312 8.75 -13.80 -0.24
N GLN A 313 9.09 -12.59 0.19
CA GLN A 313 9.70 -11.57 -0.67
C GLN A 313 11.24 -11.51 -0.58
N VAL A 314 11.90 -12.47 0.11
CA VAL A 314 13.36 -12.51 0.20
C VAL A 314 14.00 -12.60 -1.19
N TYR A 315 13.42 -13.35 -2.13
CA TYR A 315 13.96 -13.50 -3.49
C TYR A 315 13.87 -12.19 -4.29
N LEU A 316 12.79 -11.44 -4.14
CA LEU A 316 12.67 -10.12 -4.78
C LEU A 316 13.69 -9.14 -4.19
N LEU A 317 13.78 -9.08 -2.86
CA LEU A 317 14.72 -8.18 -2.20
C LEU A 317 16.17 -8.53 -2.52
N GLN A 318 16.53 -9.83 -2.54
CA GLN A 318 17.85 -10.29 -2.98
C GLN A 318 18.15 -9.84 -4.42
N LYS A 319 17.20 -10.06 -5.35
CA LYS A 319 17.34 -9.64 -6.75
C LYS A 319 17.53 -8.13 -6.89
N MET A 320 16.82 -7.32 -6.08
CA MET A 320 16.99 -5.87 -6.06
C MET A 320 18.39 -5.46 -5.56
N ILE A 321 18.93 -6.15 -4.56
CA ILE A 321 20.30 -5.92 -4.04
C ILE A 321 21.34 -6.31 -5.08
N ASP A 322 21.23 -7.49 -5.69
CA ASP A 322 22.20 -8.00 -6.68
C ASP A 322 22.27 -7.08 -7.92
N GLU A 323 21.12 -6.61 -8.39
CA GLU A 323 21.07 -5.67 -9.52
C GLU A 323 21.68 -4.32 -9.14
N ALA A 324 21.41 -3.80 -7.93
CA ALA A 324 22.00 -2.56 -7.46
C ALA A 324 23.53 -2.67 -7.36
N ASP A 325 24.06 -3.77 -6.79
CA ASP A 325 25.51 -4.03 -6.74
C ASP A 325 26.11 -4.07 -8.15
N SER A 326 25.43 -4.70 -9.11
CA SER A 326 25.86 -4.73 -10.51
C SER A 326 25.91 -3.34 -11.14
N ILE A 327 24.88 -2.51 -10.93
CA ILE A 327 24.82 -1.15 -11.48
C ILE A 327 25.88 -0.24 -10.86
N ILE A 328 26.08 -0.31 -9.55
CA ILE A 328 27.13 0.45 -8.83
C ILE A 328 28.51 0.11 -9.43
N ASN A 329 28.75 -1.17 -9.74
CA ASN A 329 30.03 -1.62 -10.31
C ASN A 329 30.19 -1.33 -11.80
N SER A 330 29.11 -1.22 -12.57
CA SER A 330 29.14 -1.01 -14.02
C SER A 330 29.28 0.45 -14.46
N GLN A 331 29.21 1.38 -13.53
CA GLN A 331 29.22 2.85 -13.78
C GLN A 331 28.03 3.34 -14.62
N ARG A 332 27.03 2.50 -14.93
CA ARG A 332 25.82 2.86 -15.67
C ARG A 332 24.88 3.72 -14.83
N HIS A 333 23.91 4.32 -15.49
CA HIS A 333 22.79 5.01 -14.85
C HIS A 333 21.48 4.61 -15.54
N GLY A 334 20.35 4.68 -14.80
CA GLY A 334 19.05 4.31 -15.34
C GLY A 334 18.11 3.73 -14.29
N ALA A 335 17.17 2.89 -14.70
CA ALA A 335 16.16 2.34 -13.82
C ALA A 335 15.83 0.87 -14.10
N SER A 336 15.67 0.09 -13.02
CA SER A 336 15.06 -1.25 -13.05
C SER A 336 13.62 -1.14 -12.54
N LEU A 337 12.65 -1.28 -13.43
CA LEU A 337 11.22 -1.11 -13.15
C LEU A 337 10.53 -2.47 -13.11
N ARG A 338 9.85 -2.80 -12.00
CA ARG A 338 9.15 -4.07 -11.83
C ARG A 338 7.68 -3.82 -11.54
N PHE A 339 6.80 -4.56 -12.23
CA PHE A 339 5.35 -4.40 -12.13
C PHE A 339 4.66 -5.69 -11.74
N GLY A 340 3.88 -5.64 -10.66
CA GLY A 340 3.22 -6.81 -10.09
C GLY A 340 1.96 -6.49 -9.28
N HIS A 341 1.90 -6.98 -8.06
CA HIS A 341 0.67 -7.11 -7.29
C HIS A 341 0.79 -6.59 -5.85
N GLU A 342 -0.37 -6.30 -5.22
CA GLU A 342 -0.47 -6.00 -3.79
C GLU A 342 0.07 -7.13 -2.91
N THR A 343 -0.11 -8.38 -3.35
CA THR A 343 0.37 -9.59 -2.67
C THR A 343 1.90 -9.72 -2.64
N VAL A 344 2.61 -8.80 -3.27
CA VAL A 344 4.08 -8.69 -3.26
C VAL A 344 4.52 -7.40 -2.60
N ILE A 345 3.95 -6.24 -2.99
CA ILE A 345 4.41 -4.95 -2.45
C ILE A 345 4.13 -4.82 -0.95
N LEU A 346 2.98 -5.30 -0.46
CA LEU A 346 2.64 -5.22 0.95
C LEU A 346 3.59 -6.06 1.82
N PRO A 347 3.78 -7.37 1.56
CA PRO A 347 4.76 -8.15 2.33
C PRO A 347 6.22 -7.72 2.07
N LEU A 348 6.58 -7.13 0.92
CA LEU A 348 7.90 -6.52 0.71
C LEU A 348 8.12 -5.32 1.64
N ALA A 349 7.15 -4.42 1.75
CA ALA A 349 7.23 -3.28 2.66
C ALA A 349 7.33 -3.73 4.13
N CYS A 350 6.61 -4.81 4.50
CA CYS A 350 6.74 -5.44 5.83
C CYS A 350 8.13 -6.07 6.01
N LEU A 351 8.65 -6.80 5.01
CA LEU A 351 9.99 -7.39 5.07
C LEU A 351 11.07 -6.33 5.21
N MET A 352 10.91 -5.20 4.51
CA MET A 352 11.84 -4.07 4.61
C MET A 352 11.65 -3.24 5.89
N GLY A 353 10.56 -3.41 6.63
CA GLY A 353 10.26 -2.61 7.82
C GLY A 353 10.03 -1.12 7.52
N ILE A 354 9.58 -0.82 6.29
CA ILE A 354 9.29 0.55 5.86
C ILE A 354 8.27 1.19 6.82
N ASN A 355 8.60 2.36 7.39
CA ASN A 355 7.73 3.09 8.32
C ASN A 355 7.21 2.25 9.50
N GLY A 356 7.97 1.24 9.96
CA GLY A 356 7.58 0.35 11.06
C GLY A 356 6.61 -0.76 10.67
N LEU A 357 6.43 -1.04 9.37
CA LEU A 357 5.54 -2.09 8.89
C LEU A 357 6.00 -3.53 9.22
N ASP A 358 7.20 -3.72 9.76
CA ASP A 358 7.66 -5.00 10.31
C ASP A 358 7.08 -5.31 11.71
N LEU A 359 6.02 -4.61 12.08
CA LEU A 359 5.23 -4.84 13.29
C LEU A 359 4.89 -6.33 13.46
N ARG A 360 5.22 -6.89 14.64
CA ARG A 360 4.87 -8.25 15.06
C ARG A 360 3.84 -8.15 16.18
N THR A 361 2.65 -8.70 15.95
CA THR A 361 1.60 -8.69 16.99
C THR A 361 0.57 -9.80 16.75
N SER A 362 -0.03 -10.25 17.85
CA SER A 362 -1.25 -11.06 17.86
C SER A 362 -2.52 -10.22 18.13
N GLN A 363 -2.34 -8.92 18.44
CA GLN A 363 -3.42 -8.00 18.83
C GLN A 363 -3.96 -7.29 17.57
N LEU A 364 -4.89 -7.95 16.86
CA LEU A 364 -5.39 -7.48 15.56
C LEU A 364 -6.23 -6.19 15.66
N GLU A 365 -6.86 -5.93 16.81
CA GLU A 365 -7.66 -4.71 17.03
C GLU A 365 -6.79 -3.43 17.17
N GLU A 366 -5.48 -3.59 17.44
CA GLU A 366 -4.55 -2.47 17.67
C GLU A 366 -3.76 -2.05 16.41
N LEU A 367 -3.97 -2.70 15.27
CA LEU A 367 -3.18 -2.46 14.05
C LEU A 367 -3.22 -1.00 13.62
N GLU A 368 -4.39 -0.38 13.64
CA GLU A 368 -4.55 1.03 13.29
C GLU A 368 -3.75 1.95 14.21
N GLN A 369 -3.89 1.77 15.52
CA GLN A 369 -3.20 2.56 16.54
C GLN A 369 -1.68 2.41 16.47
N LYS A 370 -1.21 1.24 16.01
CA LYS A 370 0.20 0.94 15.76
C LYS A 370 0.70 1.41 14.40
N GLY A 371 -0.12 2.11 13.63
CA GLY A 371 0.25 2.67 12.34
C GLY A 371 0.32 1.66 11.19
N TRP A 372 -0.19 0.43 11.38
CA TRP A 372 -0.18 -0.57 10.32
C TRP A 372 -1.47 -0.50 9.48
N TRP A 373 -1.38 0.15 8.32
CA TRP A 373 -2.49 0.43 7.41
C TRP A 373 -2.18 -0.06 6.00
N ALA A 374 -2.80 -1.15 5.56
CA ALA A 374 -2.55 -1.76 4.25
C ALA A 374 -2.81 -0.79 3.08
N ASN A 375 -3.84 0.03 3.17
CA ASN A 375 -4.24 0.97 2.12
C ASN A 375 -3.25 2.12 1.89
N THR A 376 -2.42 2.46 2.87
CA THR A 376 -1.34 3.45 2.70
C THR A 376 -0.11 2.86 2.02
N VAL A 377 0.02 1.53 2.06
CA VAL A 377 1.16 0.80 1.48
C VAL A 377 0.88 0.39 0.05
N CYS A 378 -0.27 -0.23 -0.20
CA CYS A 378 -0.57 -0.85 -1.49
C CYS A 378 -1.91 -0.39 -2.09
N PRO A 379 -2.17 0.94 -2.24
CA PRO A 379 -3.28 1.39 -3.06
C PRO A 379 -3.11 0.89 -4.50
N MET A 380 -4.11 1.07 -5.37
CA MET A 380 -3.91 0.86 -6.82
C MET A 380 -2.72 1.66 -7.31
N ALA A 381 -1.85 1.07 -8.13
CA ALA A 381 -0.57 1.63 -8.58
C ALA A 381 0.47 1.90 -7.48
N GLY A 382 0.24 1.42 -6.23
CA GLY A 382 1.19 1.57 -5.13
C GLY A 382 2.58 1.07 -5.50
N ASN A 383 3.64 1.75 -5.02
CA ASN A 383 5.01 1.42 -5.40
C ASN A 383 6.03 1.71 -4.30
N VAL A 384 7.14 0.98 -4.36
CA VAL A 384 8.37 1.24 -3.60
C VAL A 384 9.45 1.61 -4.62
N GLN A 385 10.18 2.69 -4.35
CA GLN A 385 11.33 3.12 -5.14
C GLN A 385 12.54 3.26 -4.19
N ILE A 386 13.66 2.64 -4.57
CA ILE A 386 14.96 2.85 -3.93
C ILE A 386 15.77 3.69 -4.90
N VAL A 387 16.03 4.94 -4.53
CA VAL A 387 16.77 5.90 -5.36
C VAL A 387 18.19 5.98 -4.86
N PHE A 388 19.16 5.80 -5.74
CA PHE A 388 20.58 5.75 -5.45
C PHE A 388 21.26 7.06 -5.88
N TYR A 389 22.13 7.59 -5.00
CA TYR A 389 22.84 8.86 -5.19
C TYR A 389 24.33 8.63 -5.04
N ARG A 390 25.14 9.10 -5.99
CA ARG A 390 26.60 8.98 -5.95
C ARG A 390 27.28 10.34 -6.12
N LYS A 391 28.48 10.49 -5.61
CA LYS A 391 29.32 11.69 -5.83
C LYS A 391 29.97 11.68 -7.22
N ASN A 392 30.37 10.53 -7.68
CA ASN A 392 30.99 10.30 -9.00
C ASN A 392 30.84 8.83 -9.40
N VAL A 393 31.32 8.44 -10.55
CA VAL A 393 31.21 7.08 -11.11
C VAL A 393 32.06 6.03 -10.39
N GLU A 394 33.06 6.43 -9.62
CA GLU A 394 33.93 5.54 -8.82
C GLU A 394 33.34 5.29 -7.41
N ASP A 395 32.29 6.00 -7.02
CA ASP A 395 31.67 5.83 -5.70
C ASP A 395 31.03 4.43 -5.58
N ARG A 396 31.62 3.60 -4.71
CA ARG A 396 31.18 2.20 -4.47
C ARG A 396 30.27 2.05 -3.26
N ASN A 397 30.06 3.11 -2.52
CA ASN A 397 29.13 3.14 -1.38
C ASN A 397 28.19 4.34 -1.48
N PRO A 398 27.30 4.37 -2.50
CA PRO A 398 26.37 5.46 -2.69
C PRO A 398 25.40 5.62 -1.53
N LEU A 399 24.76 6.78 -1.46
CA LEU A 399 23.59 6.96 -0.59
C LEU A 399 22.34 6.41 -1.29
N ILE A 400 21.40 5.95 -0.49
CA ILE A 400 20.06 5.60 -0.98
C ILE A 400 19.00 6.38 -0.21
N LYS A 401 17.86 6.55 -0.85
CA LYS A 401 16.61 7.02 -0.27
C LYS A 401 15.47 6.11 -0.70
N VAL A 402 14.60 5.72 0.23
CA VAL A 402 13.44 4.88 -0.08
C VAL A 402 12.20 5.73 -0.12
N LEU A 403 11.39 5.53 -1.16
CA LEU A 403 10.08 6.13 -1.30
C LEU A 403 9.00 5.04 -1.26
N LEU A 404 7.95 5.29 -0.50
CA LEU A 404 6.71 4.51 -0.53
C LEU A 404 5.61 5.39 -1.12
N ASN A 405 5.07 5.01 -2.26
CA ASN A 405 4.07 5.81 -2.98
C ASN A 405 4.55 7.26 -3.21
N GLU A 406 5.80 7.42 -3.65
CA GLU A 406 6.48 8.70 -3.93
C GLU A 406 6.66 9.61 -2.69
N LYS A 407 6.44 9.11 -1.49
CA LYS A 407 6.72 9.79 -0.21
C LYS A 407 7.96 9.18 0.44
N GLU A 408 8.83 10.03 1.01
CA GLU A 408 10.00 9.57 1.74
C GLU A 408 9.61 8.65 2.89
N ALA A 409 10.31 7.54 3.00
CA ALA A 409 10.03 6.49 3.97
C ALA A 409 11.22 6.25 4.89
N THR A 410 10.93 5.89 6.13
CA THR A 410 11.96 5.48 7.11
C THR A 410 12.23 3.97 7.01
N LEU A 411 13.46 3.58 7.32
CA LEU A 411 13.91 2.20 7.43
C LEU A 411 14.31 1.88 8.88
N PRO A 412 14.30 0.60 9.29
CA PRO A 412 14.78 0.18 10.61
C PRO A 412 16.31 0.17 10.69
N LEU A 413 16.94 1.22 10.17
CA LEU A 413 18.39 1.43 10.11
C LEU A 413 18.71 2.79 10.71
N PRO A 414 19.83 2.91 11.49
CA PRO A 414 20.31 4.21 11.90
C PRO A 414 20.81 5.01 10.69
N SER A 415 20.61 6.32 10.73
CA SER A 415 21.19 7.24 9.76
C SER A 415 21.35 8.63 10.37
N ASP A 416 22.55 9.21 10.24
CA ASP A 416 22.84 10.60 10.59
C ASP A 416 22.41 11.57 9.47
N LEU A 417 21.98 11.05 8.32
CA LEU A 417 21.59 11.80 7.12
C LEU A 417 20.13 11.51 6.68
N ALA A 418 19.25 11.07 7.61
CA ALA A 418 17.88 10.75 7.24
C ALA A 418 17.24 11.87 6.38
N PRO A 419 16.55 11.56 5.29
CA PRO A 419 16.04 10.24 4.86
C PRO A 419 17.01 9.42 3.99
N TYR A 420 18.30 9.74 3.99
CA TYR A 420 19.36 9.03 3.26
C TYR A 420 20.04 8.00 4.14
N TYR A 421 20.43 6.86 3.54
CA TYR A 421 21.14 5.76 4.19
C TYR A 421 22.36 5.37 3.34
N GLN A 422 23.43 4.85 3.97
CA GLN A 422 24.55 4.27 3.23
C GLN A 422 24.12 2.94 2.58
N TRP A 423 24.54 2.72 1.34
CA TRP A 423 24.24 1.46 0.65
C TRP A 423 24.81 0.24 1.38
N SER A 424 26.03 0.33 1.91
CA SER A 424 26.65 -0.75 2.69
C SER A 424 25.78 -1.17 3.87
N ASP A 425 25.25 -0.21 4.64
CA ASP A 425 24.46 -0.48 5.83
C ASP A 425 23.12 -1.11 5.46
N PHE A 426 22.48 -0.60 4.41
CA PHE A 426 21.28 -1.17 3.83
C PHE A 426 21.52 -2.62 3.39
N ARG A 427 22.53 -2.84 2.56
CA ARG A 427 22.87 -4.13 2.00
C ARG A 427 23.14 -5.17 3.09
N ASP A 428 24.01 -4.86 4.04
CA ASP A 428 24.41 -5.79 5.11
C ASP A 428 23.25 -6.14 6.04
N PHE A 429 22.38 -5.16 6.34
CA PHE A 429 21.19 -5.38 7.15
C PHE A 429 20.20 -6.32 6.44
N TYR A 430 19.89 -6.03 5.17
CA TYR A 430 18.88 -6.82 4.46
C TYR A 430 19.38 -8.20 4.02
N LEU A 431 20.68 -8.39 3.76
CA LEU A 431 21.23 -9.73 3.53
C LEU A 431 21.08 -10.63 4.78
N LYS A 432 21.24 -10.09 5.99
CA LYS A 432 20.98 -10.82 7.24
C LYS A 432 19.49 -11.17 7.36
N ARG A 433 18.59 -10.23 7.05
CA ARG A 433 17.13 -10.46 7.09
C ARG A 433 16.66 -11.45 6.03
N ILE A 434 17.31 -11.49 4.86
CA ILE A 434 17.07 -12.48 3.81
C ILE A 434 17.50 -13.87 4.30
N ALA A 435 18.70 -14.02 4.85
CA ALA A 435 19.19 -15.30 5.39
C ALA A 435 18.30 -15.84 6.52
N GLU A 436 17.80 -14.95 7.41
CA GLU A 436 16.79 -15.31 8.42
C GLU A 436 15.53 -15.87 7.73
N GLY A 437 15.02 -15.17 6.71
CA GLY A 437 13.82 -15.56 5.99
C GLY A 437 13.97 -16.89 5.28
N GLU A 438 15.09 -17.16 4.62
CA GLU A 438 15.39 -18.44 3.97
C GLU A 438 15.41 -19.59 5.00
N SER A 439 16.02 -19.37 6.16
CA SER A 439 15.99 -20.33 7.26
C SER A 439 14.56 -20.63 7.72
N VAL A 440 13.74 -19.61 7.90
CA VAL A 440 12.32 -19.75 8.32
C VAL A 440 11.49 -20.50 7.28
N LEU A 441 11.74 -20.25 5.98
CA LEU A 441 11.01 -20.89 4.88
C LEU A 441 11.46 -22.34 4.63
N SER A 442 12.72 -22.68 4.93
CA SER A 442 13.28 -24.03 4.72
C SER A 442 12.87 -25.05 5.77
N VAL A 443 12.38 -24.61 6.93
CA VAL A 443 11.91 -25.52 7.99
C VAL A 443 10.66 -26.25 7.51
N LYS A 444 10.81 -27.47 7.01
CA LYS A 444 9.70 -28.39 6.73
C LYS A 444 9.03 -28.75 8.07
N ARG A 445 7.75 -28.49 8.20
CA ARG A 445 6.92 -29.06 9.28
C ARG A 445 6.49 -30.48 8.94
#